data_8e002cd3bd24edd3edea9764af4b9900
#
_entry.id   8e002cd3bd24edd3edea9764af4b9900
#
_cell.length_a   1.000
_cell.length_b   1.000
_cell.length_c   1.000
_cell.angle_alpha   90.00
_cell.angle_beta   90.00
_cell.angle_gamma   90.00
#
_symmetry.space_group_name_H-M   'P 1'
#
loop_
_entity.id
_entity.type
_entity.pdbx_description
1 polymer ?
#
loop_
_entity_poly.entity_id
_entity_poly.type
_entity_poly.pdbx_seq_one_letter_code
_entity_poly.pdbx_strand_id
1 'polypeptide(L)'
;MSFDDLKESAVMALATLRENKLRSSLTILGVAVGVLTVLAMVSIIQGLNRTFTEQIESLGSNTIFVSKFSPSFGRPPGQEERQRKELTLEDADAIRAEASSVAGVSPLQRKISATVRYEEKETDTPVWIGVTPYYEFVHSQYVETGRFISDTDVRERSNVVVLGRDVVKA
;
A
#
# COMPACT_ATOMS: atom_id res chain seq x y z
N MET A 1 -39.56 9.07 39.25
CA MET A 1 -38.72 7.89 39.47
C MET A 1 -37.65 8.33 40.44
N SER A 2 -37.77 7.89 41.70
CA SER A 2 -36.83 8.27 42.76
C SER A 2 -35.53 7.47 42.62
N PHE A 3 -34.41 8.03 43.08
CA PHE A 3 -33.11 7.36 43.06
C PHE A 3 -33.13 6.01 43.83
N ASP A 4 -34.00 5.93 44.82
CA ASP A 4 -34.22 4.71 45.61
C ASP A 4 -34.94 3.63 44.81
N ASP A 5 -35.91 3.97 43.96
CA ASP A 5 -36.61 3.02 43.08
C ASP A 5 -35.66 2.37 42.05
N LEU A 6 -34.70 3.15 41.54
CA LEU A 6 -33.67 2.67 40.62
C LEU A 6 -32.69 1.70 41.29
N LYS A 7 -32.31 1.99 42.54
CA LYS A 7 -31.41 1.17 43.35
C LYS A 7 -32.05 -0.15 43.71
N GLU A 8 -33.30 -0.14 44.14
CA GLU A 8 -34.08 -1.34 44.48
C GLU A 8 -34.29 -2.25 43.24
N SER A 9 -34.62 -1.66 42.11
CA SER A 9 -34.75 -2.37 40.83
C SER A 9 -33.43 -3.02 40.38
N ALA A 10 -32.30 -2.34 40.55
CA ALA A 10 -30.98 -2.86 40.21
C ALA A 10 -30.58 -4.04 41.13
N VAL A 11 -30.89 -3.97 42.44
CA VAL A 11 -30.63 -5.05 43.39
C VAL A 11 -31.47 -6.29 43.09
N MET A 12 -32.76 -6.11 42.76
CA MET A 12 -33.62 -7.22 42.33
C MET A 12 -33.14 -7.87 41.05
N ALA A 13 -32.70 -7.09 40.05
CA ALA A 13 -32.14 -7.60 38.81
C ALA A 13 -30.88 -8.42 39.03
N LEU A 14 -29.97 -7.98 39.90
CA LEU A 14 -28.76 -8.70 40.29
C LEU A 14 -29.08 -10.01 41.06
N ALA A 15 -30.10 -10.01 41.91
CA ALA A 15 -30.54 -11.22 42.61
C ALA A 15 -31.07 -12.28 41.63
N THR A 16 -31.89 -11.87 40.65
CA THR A 16 -32.44 -12.76 39.61
C THR A 16 -31.34 -13.38 38.74
N LEU A 17 -30.28 -12.60 38.44
CA LEU A 17 -29.10 -13.09 37.70
C LEU A 17 -28.35 -14.15 38.49
N ARG A 18 -28.28 -14.01 39.82
CA ARG A 18 -27.63 -14.97 40.71
C ARG A 18 -28.39 -16.26 40.88
N GLU A 19 -29.71 -16.24 40.86
CA GLU A 19 -30.56 -17.45 40.95
C GLU A 19 -30.46 -18.35 39.71
N ASN A 20 -30.27 -17.73 38.53
CA ASN A 20 -30.20 -18.44 37.23
C ASN A 20 -28.81 -18.30 36.57
N LYS A 21 -27.73 -18.61 37.31
CA LYS A 21 -26.34 -18.38 36.90
C LYS A 21 -26.01 -18.94 35.51
N LEU A 22 -26.42 -20.17 35.18
CA LEU A 22 -26.12 -20.80 33.90
C LEU A 22 -26.80 -20.08 32.73
N ARG A 23 -28.09 -19.73 32.90
CA ARG A 23 -28.81 -19.01 31.85
C ARG A 23 -28.24 -17.60 31.63
N SER A 24 -27.99 -16.90 32.73
CA SER A 24 -27.44 -15.54 32.69
C SER A 24 -26.04 -15.51 32.08
N SER A 25 -25.17 -16.45 32.49
CA SER A 25 -23.82 -16.51 31.92
C SER A 25 -23.82 -16.86 30.44
N LEU A 26 -24.70 -17.77 30.01
CA LEU A 26 -24.81 -18.14 28.60
C LEU A 26 -25.28 -16.98 27.75
N THR A 27 -26.27 -16.21 28.24
CA THR A 27 -26.78 -15.02 27.56
C THR A 27 -25.73 -13.92 27.45
N ILE A 28 -25.04 -13.63 28.57
CA ILE A 28 -23.96 -12.62 28.58
C ILE A 28 -22.81 -13.06 27.68
N LEU A 29 -22.43 -14.33 27.71
CA LEU A 29 -21.39 -14.86 26.82
C LEU A 29 -21.78 -14.71 25.33
N GLY A 30 -23.03 -15.06 24.99
CA GLY A 30 -23.52 -14.91 23.62
C GLY A 30 -23.45 -13.46 23.11
N VAL A 31 -23.93 -12.52 23.93
CA VAL A 31 -23.86 -11.09 23.59
C VAL A 31 -22.39 -10.62 23.51
N ALA A 32 -21.56 -11.01 24.48
CA ALA A 32 -20.14 -10.63 24.50
C ALA A 32 -19.39 -11.13 23.25
N VAL A 33 -19.59 -12.40 22.89
CA VAL A 33 -18.98 -12.98 21.67
C VAL A 33 -19.47 -12.25 20.43
N GLY A 34 -20.78 -11.96 20.32
CA GLY A 34 -21.35 -11.22 19.20
C GLY A 34 -20.73 -9.83 19.06
N VAL A 35 -20.65 -9.07 20.14
CA VAL A 35 -20.05 -7.73 20.13
C VAL A 35 -18.55 -7.78 19.82
N LEU A 36 -17.81 -8.72 20.44
CA LEU A 36 -16.39 -8.90 20.19
C LEU A 36 -16.09 -9.22 18.73
N THR A 37 -16.91 -10.08 18.11
CA THR A 37 -16.76 -10.45 16.70
C THR A 37 -16.91 -9.23 15.78
N VAL A 38 -17.95 -8.43 16.02
CA VAL A 38 -18.17 -7.19 15.22
C VAL A 38 -17.02 -6.19 15.43
N LEU A 39 -16.60 -5.98 16.69
CA LEU A 39 -15.49 -5.06 16.98
C LEU A 39 -14.18 -5.54 16.35
N ALA A 40 -13.89 -6.83 16.40
CA ALA A 40 -12.71 -7.42 15.77
C ALA A 40 -12.74 -7.19 14.25
N MET A 41 -13.88 -7.43 13.60
CA MET A 41 -14.02 -7.22 12.16
C MET A 41 -13.81 -5.75 11.77
N VAL A 42 -14.44 -4.82 12.50
CA VAL A 42 -14.28 -3.37 12.26
C VAL A 42 -12.82 -2.94 12.47
N SER A 43 -12.16 -3.45 13.51
CA SER A 43 -10.76 -3.13 13.80
C SER A 43 -9.82 -3.61 12.68
N ILE A 44 -10.05 -4.79 12.14
CA ILE A 44 -9.27 -5.33 11.01
C ILE A 44 -9.47 -4.45 9.77
N ILE A 45 -10.71 -4.09 9.46
CA ILE A 45 -11.02 -3.24 8.29
C ILE A 45 -10.37 -1.87 8.44
N GLN A 46 -10.45 -1.25 9.62
CA GLN A 46 -9.82 0.06 9.87
C GLN A 46 -8.29 -0.01 9.79
N GLY A 47 -7.69 -1.06 10.36
CA GLY A 47 -6.25 -1.29 10.27
C GLY A 47 -5.80 -1.45 8.82
N LEU A 48 -6.54 -2.22 8.02
CA LEU A 48 -6.25 -2.42 6.61
C LEU A 48 -6.35 -1.10 5.83
N ASN A 49 -7.44 -0.34 6.02
CA ASN A 49 -7.62 0.95 5.35
C ASN A 49 -6.48 1.93 5.69
N ARG A 50 -6.05 1.99 6.94
CA ARG A 50 -4.93 2.83 7.36
C ARG A 50 -3.64 2.43 6.67
N THR A 51 -3.33 1.15 6.63
CA THR A 51 -2.13 0.64 5.93
C THR A 51 -2.15 1.00 4.44
N PHE A 52 -3.30 0.88 3.78
CA PHE A 52 -3.45 1.29 2.38
C PHE A 52 -3.25 2.80 2.19
N THR A 53 -3.83 3.62 3.08
CA THR A 53 -3.66 5.08 3.00
C THR A 53 -2.19 5.47 3.19
N GLU A 54 -1.50 4.91 4.18
CA GLU A 54 -0.07 5.16 4.41
C GLU A 54 0.80 4.71 3.22
N GLN A 55 0.47 3.60 2.57
CA GLN A 55 1.16 3.17 1.35
C GLN A 55 0.93 4.12 0.17
N ILE A 56 -0.30 4.61 0.00
CA ILE A 56 -0.63 5.58 -1.05
C ILE A 56 0.06 6.92 -0.79
N GLU A 57 0.07 7.40 0.45
CA GLU A 57 0.73 8.64 0.84
C GLU A 57 2.25 8.56 0.65
N SER A 58 2.85 7.39 0.89
CA SER A 58 4.29 7.16 0.65
C SER A 58 4.68 7.21 -0.83
N LEU A 59 3.73 6.99 -1.74
CA LEU A 59 3.92 7.12 -3.19
C LEU A 59 3.90 8.58 -3.69
N GLY A 60 3.62 9.55 -2.80
CA GLY A 60 3.51 10.98 -3.11
C GLY A 60 2.06 11.43 -3.29
N SER A 61 1.58 12.29 -2.40
CA SER A 61 0.19 12.76 -2.36
C SER A 61 -0.26 13.52 -3.62
N ASN A 62 0.67 14.01 -4.44
CA ASN A 62 0.42 14.79 -5.66
C ASN A 62 0.88 14.06 -6.93
N THR A 63 0.96 12.73 -6.90
CA THR A 63 1.44 11.94 -8.04
C THR A 63 0.28 11.31 -8.80
N ILE A 64 0.26 11.50 -10.12
CA ILE A 64 -0.70 10.87 -11.03
C ILE A 64 0.03 9.73 -11.75
N PHE A 65 -0.53 8.52 -11.64
CA PHE A 65 -0.01 7.36 -12.34
C PHE A 65 -0.76 7.15 -13.65
N VAL A 66 -0.03 7.20 -14.75
CA VAL A 66 -0.56 6.88 -16.08
C VAL A 66 -0.04 5.50 -16.48
N SER A 67 -0.92 4.55 -16.68
CA SER A 67 -0.53 3.19 -17.06
C SER A 67 -1.48 2.57 -18.06
N LYS A 68 -0.98 1.66 -18.89
CA LYS A 68 -1.77 0.89 -19.86
C LYS A 68 -2.86 0.05 -19.16
N PHE A 69 -2.53 -0.51 -18.00
CA PHE A 69 -3.40 -1.40 -17.25
C PHE A 69 -3.98 -0.69 -16.04
N SER A 70 -5.25 -0.91 -15.77
CA SER A 70 -5.89 -0.41 -14.55
C SER A 70 -5.28 -1.09 -13.31
N PRO A 71 -5.01 -0.36 -12.23
CA PRO A 71 -4.54 -0.97 -10.99
C PRO A 71 -5.62 -1.90 -10.45
N SER A 72 -5.41 -3.20 -10.57
CA SER A 72 -6.33 -4.21 -10.06
C SER A 72 -5.58 -5.24 -9.25
N PHE A 73 -5.94 -5.38 -7.98
CA PHE A 73 -5.35 -6.39 -7.11
C PHE A 73 -5.91 -7.78 -7.51
N GLY A 74 -5.02 -8.65 -8.02
CA GLY A 74 -5.35 -10.06 -8.27
C GLY A 74 -6.20 -10.36 -9.51
N ARG A 75 -6.60 -9.36 -10.30
CA ARG A 75 -7.33 -9.57 -11.55
C ARG A 75 -6.39 -9.45 -12.75
N PRO A 76 -6.33 -10.44 -13.62
CA PRO A 76 -5.56 -10.31 -14.87
C PRO A 76 -6.19 -9.24 -15.78
N PRO A 77 -5.37 -8.51 -16.58
CA PRO A 77 -5.85 -7.49 -17.49
C PRO A 77 -6.88 -8.05 -18.46
N GLY A 78 -7.97 -7.32 -18.66
CA GLY A 78 -9.02 -7.65 -19.64
C GLY A 78 -8.52 -7.59 -21.07
N GLN A 79 -9.30 -8.14 -22.03
CA GLN A 79 -8.92 -8.09 -23.47
C GLN A 79 -8.81 -6.66 -23.97
N GLU A 80 -9.69 -5.77 -23.57
CA GLU A 80 -9.66 -4.36 -23.96
C GLU A 80 -8.41 -3.64 -23.45
N GLU A 81 -7.99 -3.94 -22.22
CA GLU A 81 -6.78 -3.35 -21.63
C GLU A 81 -5.50 -3.83 -22.34
N ARG A 82 -5.49 -5.09 -22.78
CA ARG A 82 -4.36 -5.64 -23.57
C ARG A 82 -4.24 -4.99 -24.93
N GLN A 83 -5.36 -4.60 -25.54
CA GLN A 83 -5.38 -3.95 -26.87
C GLN A 83 -5.05 -2.45 -26.83
N ARG A 84 -5.02 -1.81 -25.66
CA ARG A 84 -4.61 -0.42 -25.53
C ARG A 84 -3.18 -0.26 -26.06
N LYS A 85 -2.91 0.89 -26.69
CA LYS A 85 -1.58 1.28 -27.12
C LYS A 85 -0.60 1.29 -25.94
N GLU A 86 0.61 0.87 -26.17
CA GLU A 86 1.67 0.98 -25.16
C GLU A 86 2.07 2.44 -25.00
N LEU A 87 2.39 2.81 -23.76
CA LEU A 87 2.92 4.14 -23.47
C LEU A 87 4.38 4.20 -23.92
N THR A 88 4.75 5.26 -24.57
CA THR A 88 6.11 5.49 -25.09
C THR A 88 6.79 6.65 -24.34
N LEU A 89 8.09 6.82 -24.56
CA LEU A 89 8.80 7.99 -24.07
C LEU A 89 8.31 9.29 -24.70
N GLU A 90 7.85 9.23 -25.95
CA GLU A 90 7.26 10.36 -26.68
C GLU A 90 5.97 10.84 -26.02
N ASP A 91 5.14 9.91 -25.50
CA ASP A 91 3.94 10.27 -24.75
C ASP A 91 4.31 10.98 -23.42
N ALA A 92 5.39 10.57 -22.77
CA ALA A 92 5.89 11.22 -21.55
C ALA A 92 6.44 12.63 -21.86
N ASP A 93 7.13 12.81 -22.98
CA ASP A 93 7.65 14.10 -23.41
C ASP A 93 6.51 15.05 -23.84
N ALA A 94 5.47 14.54 -24.48
CA ALA A 94 4.26 15.30 -24.78
C ALA A 94 3.56 15.80 -23.52
N ILE A 95 3.39 14.95 -22.49
CA ILE A 95 2.83 15.36 -21.19
C ILE A 95 3.69 16.46 -20.56
N ARG A 96 5.02 16.32 -20.60
CA ARG A 96 5.94 17.32 -20.04
C ARG A 96 5.84 18.66 -20.77
N ALA A 97 5.63 18.66 -22.09
CA ALA A 97 5.53 19.87 -22.90
C ALA A 97 4.17 20.57 -22.78
N GLU A 98 3.09 19.81 -22.69
CA GLU A 98 1.73 20.35 -22.82
C GLU A 98 1.04 20.55 -21.45
N ALA A 99 1.40 19.78 -20.42
CA ALA A 99 0.75 19.86 -19.13
C ALA A 99 1.42 20.88 -18.18
N SER A 100 1.02 22.13 -18.28
CA SER A 100 1.58 23.24 -17.50
C SER A 100 1.39 23.11 -15.97
N SER A 101 0.42 22.30 -15.54
CA SER A 101 0.13 22.04 -14.12
C SER A 101 0.95 20.89 -13.53
N VAL A 102 1.78 20.22 -14.33
CA VAL A 102 2.61 19.08 -13.90
C VAL A 102 4.02 19.58 -13.62
N ALA A 103 4.48 19.40 -12.37
CA ALA A 103 5.83 19.81 -11.96
C ALA A 103 6.94 18.97 -12.62
N GLY A 104 6.64 17.73 -13.00
CA GLY A 104 7.57 16.87 -13.70
C GLY A 104 6.96 15.52 -14.08
N VAL A 105 7.60 14.82 -15.00
CA VAL A 105 7.18 13.53 -15.53
C VAL A 105 8.32 12.54 -15.38
N SER A 106 8.07 11.40 -14.77
CA SER A 106 9.03 10.32 -14.60
C SER A 106 8.53 9.05 -15.30
N PRO A 107 8.91 8.82 -16.55
CA PRO A 107 8.64 7.54 -17.18
C PRO A 107 9.41 6.44 -16.46
N LEU A 108 8.76 5.31 -16.28
CA LEU A 108 9.38 4.12 -15.70
C LEU A 108 9.06 2.87 -16.52
N GLN A 109 10.00 1.98 -16.60
CA GLN A 109 9.80 0.66 -17.19
C GLN A 109 10.17 -0.42 -16.19
N ARG A 110 9.24 -1.33 -15.95
CA ARG A 110 9.45 -2.44 -15.02
C ARG A 110 9.71 -3.72 -15.79
N LYS A 111 10.74 -4.46 -15.40
CA LYS A 111 11.02 -5.80 -15.88
C LYS A 111 11.07 -6.76 -14.68
N ILE A 112 10.25 -7.81 -14.73
CA ILE A 112 10.23 -8.88 -13.76
C ILE A 112 11.04 -10.03 -14.33
N SER A 113 11.73 -10.80 -13.50
CA SER A 113 12.62 -11.93 -13.85
C SER A 113 13.98 -11.52 -14.45
N ALA A 114 14.74 -10.80 -13.65
CA ALA A 114 16.19 -10.73 -13.88
C ALA A 114 16.86 -11.26 -12.62
N THR A 115 17.89 -12.07 -12.78
CA THR A 115 18.73 -12.53 -11.68
C THR A 115 19.83 -11.53 -11.46
N VAL A 116 20.07 -11.14 -10.21
CA VAL A 116 21.26 -10.37 -9.84
C VAL A 116 22.28 -11.35 -9.26
N ARG A 117 23.47 -11.32 -9.82
CA ARG A 117 24.59 -12.14 -9.36
C ARG A 117 25.79 -11.26 -9.02
N TYR A 118 26.34 -11.50 -7.87
CA TYR A 118 27.58 -10.90 -7.45
C TYR A 118 28.48 -11.96 -6.80
N GLU A 119 29.64 -12.25 -7.39
CA GLU A 119 30.53 -13.34 -7.02
C GLU A 119 29.78 -14.69 -7.04
N GLU A 120 29.71 -15.38 -5.89
CA GLU A 120 29.00 -16.66 -5.73
C GLU A 120 27.56 -16.50 -5.23
N LYS A 121 27.16 -15.26 -4.93
CA LYS A 121 25.81 -14.95 -4.43
C LYS A 121 24.89 -14.62 -5.58
N GLU A 122 23.70 -15.19 -5.50
CA GLU A 122 22.63 -14.97 -6.47
C GLU A 122 21.34 -14.68 -5.73
N THR A 123 20.60 -13.67 -6.17
CA THR A 123 19.29 -13.37 -5.61
C THR A 123 18.21 -13.55 -6.65
N ASP A 124 17.20 -14.33 -6.28
CA ASP A 124 16.07 -14.62 -7.14
C ASP A 124 15.08 -13.45 -7.18
N THR A 125 14.70 -13.11 -8.40
CA THR A 125 13.57 -12.20 -8.69
C THR A 125 13.65 -10.74 -8.18
N PRO A 126 14.76 -10.00 -8.32
CA PRO A 126 14.69 -8.57 -8.15
C PRO A 126 13.83 -7.96 -9.27
N VAL A 127 13.01 -7.00 -8.89
CA VAL A 127 12.29 -6.18 -9.86
C VAL A 127 13.25 -5.11 -10.36
N TRP A 128 13.53 -5.13 -11.65
CA TRP A 128 14.31 -4.08 -12.32
C TRP A 128 13.39 -2.96 -12.75
N ILE A 129 13.75 -1.76 -12.39
CA ILE A 129 13.02 -0.57 -12.78
C ILE A 129 13.98 0.37 -13.51
N GLY A 130 13.76 0.56 -14.80
CA GLY A 130 14.41 1.61 -15.56
C GLY A 130 13.72 2.94 -15.27
N VAL A 131 14.47 3.93 -14.83
CA VAL A 131 13.95 5.23 -14.38
C VAL A 131 14.75 6.40 -14.93
N THR A 132 14.16 7.58 -14.87
CA THR A 132 14.85 8.85 -15.11
C THR A 132 15.33 9.48 -13.80
N PRO A 133 16.25 10.45 -13.82
CA PRO A 133 16.72 11.14 -12.61
C PRO A 133 15.60 11.76 -11.77
N TYR A 134 14.52 12.16 -12.40
CA TYR A 134 13.37 12.77 -11.74
C TYR A 134 12.54 11.78 -10.88
N TYR A 135 12.79 10.48 -11.00
CA TYR A 135 12.11 9.43 -10.27
C TYR A 135 12.25 9.59 -8.74
N GLU A 136 13.44 9.94 -8.26
CA GLU A 136 13.71 10.16 -6.84
C GLU A 136 12.76 11.20 -6.23
N PHE A 137 12.54 12.30 -6.96
CA PHE A 137 11.63 13.36 -6.54
C PHE A 137 10.15 12.93 -6.59
N VAL A 138 9.71 12.32 -7.70
CA VAL A 138 8.31 11.92 -7.90
C VAL A 138 7.86 10.87 -6.90
N HIS A 139 8.75 9.92 -6.58
CA HIS A 139 8.45 8.82 -5.67
C HIS A 139 8.92 9.04 -4.23
N SER A 140 9.51 10.20 -3.92
CA SER A 140 10.07 10.51 -2.60
C SER A 140 11.00 9.41 -2.07
N GLN A 141 11.72 8.75 -2.97
CA GLN A 141 12.65 7.67 -2.65
C GLN A 141 14.08 8.17 -2.78
N TYR A 142 14.74 8.39 -1.65
CA TYR A 142 16.09 8.94 -1.59
C TYR A 142 17.12 7.84 -1.32
N VAL A 143 18.31 8.01 -1.90
CA VAL A 143 19.43 7.09 -1.70
C VAL A 143 20.04 7.33 -0.33
N GLU A 144 20.18 6.26 0.46
CA GLU A 144 20.77 6.31 1.81
C GLU A 144 22.31 6.45 1.76
N THR A 145 22.93 5.77 0.80
CA THR A 145 24.38 5.77 0.62
C THR A 145 24.72 5.88 -0.86
N GLY A 146 25.61 6.81 -1.21
CA GLY A 146 25.96 7.06 -2.60
C GLY A 146 25.14 8.17 -3.23
N ARG A 147 24.76 8.00 -4.49
CA ARG A 147 23.96 8.97 -5.24
C ARG A 147 22.92 8.29 -6.12
N PHE A 148 21.91 9.02 -6.50
CA PHE A 148 20.93 8.57 -7.50
C PHE A 148 21.46 8.74 -8.92
N ILE A 149 20.74 8.22 -9.89
CA ILE A 149 21.02 8.34 -11.33
C ILE A 149 20.92 9.82 -11.73
N SER A 150 21.91 10.32 -12.45
CA SER A 150 21.96 11.71 -12.90
C SER A 150 21.65 11.86 -14.41
N ASP A 151 21.33 13.08 -14.85
CA ASP A 151 21.13 13.39 -16.27
C ASP A 151 22.39 13.09 -17.11
N THR A 152 23.57 13.20 -16.53
CA THR A 152 24.83 12.85 -17.19
C THR A 152 24.89 11.34 -17.43
N ASP A 153 24.53 10.52 -16.44
CA ASP A 153 24.51 9.06 -16.59
C ASP A 153 23.58 8.63 -17.71
N VAL A 154 22.40 9.28 -17.82
CA VAL A 154 21.43 8.99 -18.87
C VAL A 154 21.95 9.39 -20.24
N ARG A 155 22.55 10.60 -20.38
CA ARG A 155 23.09 11.09 -21.65
C ARG A 155 24.26 10.25 -22.14
N GLU A 156 25.16 9.88 -21.23
CA GLU A 156 26.36 9.10 -21.55
C GLU A 156 26.09 7.60 -21.59
N ARG A 157 24.86 7.17 -21.27
CA ARG A 157 24.45 5.76 -21.17
C ARG A 157 25.37 4.98 -20.23
N SER A 158 25.72 5.60 -19.11
CA SER A 158 26.60 5.00 -18.11
C SER A 158 25.94 3.76 -17.47
N ASN A 159 26.71 2.72 -17.23
CA ASN A 159 26.26 1.52 -16.57
C ASN A 159 26.21 1.75 -15.05
N VAL A 160 25.17 2.41 -14.57
CA VAL A 160 24.94 2.68 -13.16
C VAL A 160 23.67 2.02 -12.67
N VAL A 161 23.66 1.62 -11.41
CA VAL A 161 22.50 1.00 -10.76
C VAL A 161 22.38 1.50 -9.33
N VAL A 162 21.13 1.66 -8.88
CA VAL A 162 20.79 1.89 -7.47
C VAL A 162 20.19 0.59 -6.94
N LEU A 163 20.79 0.04 -5.92
CA LEU A 163 20.38 -1.24 -5.33
C LEU A 163 19.39 -1.00 -4.18
N GLY A 164 18.33 -1.77 -4.16
CA GLY A 164 17.43 -1.80 -3.00
C GLY A 164 18.12 -2.47 -1.80
N ARG A 165 17.75 -2.06 -0.60
CA ARG A 165 18.32 -2.56 0.66
C ARG A 165 18.27 -4.09 0.79
N ASP A 166 17.21 -4.72 0.30
CA ASP A 166 17.03 -6.17 0.40
C ASP A 166 17.99 -6.90 -0.53
N VAL A 167 18.26 -6.34 -1.72
CA VAL A 167 19.26 -6.87 -2.65
C VAL A 167 20.68 -6.78 -2.10
N VAL A 168 20.98 -5.69 -1.35
CA VAL A 168 22.30 -5.51 -0.72
C VAL A 168 22.55 -6.49 0.43
N LYS A 169 21.47 -6.94 1.11
CA LYS A 169 21.56 -7.87 2.24
C LYS A 169 21.57 -9.35 1.83
N ALA A 170 21.11 -9.66 0.63
CA ALA A 170 21.08 -11.02 0.09
C ALA A 170 22.46 -11.46 -0.37
#